data_178c283d4ba424169b28fd137d065e0a
#
_entry.id   178c283d4ba424169b28fd137d065e0a
#
_cell.length_a   1.000
_cell.length_b   1.000
_cell.length_c   1.000
_cell.angle_alpha   90.00
_cell.angle_beta   90.00
_cell.angle_gamma   90.00
#
_symmetry.space_group_name_H-M   'P 1'
#
loop_
_entity.id
_entity.type
_entity.pdbx_description
1 polymer ?
#
loop_
_entity_poly.entity_id
_entity_poly.type
_entity_poly.pdbx_seq_one_letter_code
_entity_poly.pdbx_strand_id
1 'polypeptide(L)'
;MHSRLFDTRNLLRLAMVFFVACAAFNFLPTIDSSAAFAQDDAAAEAPAEAEGDGENTSEVPDKNLLGWLVESLGWLYILVFLSLSFILVALFIMNILSARREFVCPELLVESFEAHLDEKQYQEAYELAKTDESFMGNVLAAGLSKLSNSYEHANVAMGEVGEEESMKLEHRLSYLGLIGTISPMIGLFGTVHGMINSFFSIATAGATPDAAELADGISKALLTTLIGLAIAIPAIAAYNILRNRVQRLVLEVGITSENLMSRFENVGNKKD
;
A
#
# COMPACT_ATOMS: atom_id res chain seq x y z
N MET A 1 11.06 10.36 22.82
CA MET A 1 12.00 10.71 21.74
C MET A 1 11.64 10.02 20.41
N HIS A 2 10.47 9.36 20.30
CA HIS A 2 10.00 8.63 19.11
C HIS A 2 8.93 9.34 18.26
N SER A 3 8.44 10.52 18.68
CA SER A 3 7.33 11.22 18.01
C SER A 3 7.71 12.02 16.76
N ARG A 4 8.97 12.20 16.44
CA ARG A 4 9.42 13.02 15.29
C ARG A 4 9.50 12.27 13.95
N LEU A 5 9.35 10.95 13.92
CA LEU A 5 9.41 10.17 12.68
C LEU A 5 8.07 10.10 11.92
N PHE A 6 6.96 10.50 12.54
CA PHE A 6 5.61 10.40 12.00
C PHE A 6 4.93 11.75 11.75
N ASP A 7 5.70 12.82 11.66
CA ASP A 7 5.19 14.12 11.23
C ASP A 7 4.65 14.01 9.79
N THR A 8 3.49 14.63 9.55
CA THR A 8 2.80 14.62 8.24
C THR A 8 3.70 15.05 7.10
N ARG A 9 4.67 15.94 7.36
CA ARG A 9 5.71 16.34 6.43
C ARG A 9 6.67 15.19 6.07
N ASN A 10 6.99 14.33 7.03
CA ASN A 10 7.85 13.18 6.79
C ASN A 10 7.09 12.06 6.06
N LEU A 11 5.79 11.91 6.31
CA LEU A 11 4.93 10.97 5.58
C LEU A 11 4.71 11.41 4.13
N LEU A 12 4.52 12.72 3.90
CA LEU A 12 4.44 13.28 2.55
C LEU A 12 5.77 13.13 1.80
N ARG A 13 6.90 13.31 2.50
CA ARG A 13 8.25 13.05 1.96
C ARG A 13 8.46 11.57 1.68
N LEU A 14 7.99 10.69 2.56
CA LEU A 14 8.05 9.23 2.35
C LEU A 14 7.17 8.81 1.16
N ALA A 15 5.99 9.40 1.02
CA ALA A 15 5.12 9.23 -0.15
C ALA A 15 5.77 9.75 -1.44
N MET A 16 6.44 10.90 -1.36
CA MET A 16 7.16 11.49 -2.49
C MET A 16 8.42 10.69 -2.84
N VAL A 17 9.19 10.23 -1.84
CA VAL A 17 10.34 9.33 -2.01
C VAL A 17 9.89 7.99 -2.56
N PHE A 18 8.76 7.48 -2.10
CA PHE A 18 8.14 6.27 -2.59
C PHE A 18 7.67 6.41 -4.05
N PHE A 19 7.02 7.51 -4.38
CA PHE A 19 6.64 7.83 -5.75
C PHE A 19 7.86 8.01 -6.66
N VAL A 20 8.90 8.70 -6.16
CA VAL A 20 10.18 8.86 -6.85
C VAL A 20 10.92 7.52 -6.95
N ALA A 21 10.87 6.65 -5.93
CA ALA A 21 11.45 5.32 -5.97
C ALA A 21 10.70 4.40 -6.94
N CYS A 22 9.37 4.46 -7.01
CA CYS A 22 8.59 3.77 -8.03
C CYS A 22 8.88 4.32 -9.44
N ALA A 23 8.99 5.63 -9.58
CA ALA A 23 9.37 6.27 -10.84
C ALA A 23 10.84 5.98 -11.20
N ALA A 24 11.75 5.97 -10.22
CA ALA A 24 13.16 5.64 -10.39
C ALA A 24 13.38 4.15 -10.65
N PHE A 25 12.58 3.26 -10.05
CA PHE A 25 12.60 1.82 -10.36
C PHE A 25 12.14 1.53 -11.80
N ASN A 26 11.24 2.37 -12.34
CA ASN A 26 10.93 2.37 -13.77
C ASN A 26 12.02 3.02 -14.63
N PHE A 27 12.97 3.73 -14.01
CA PHE A 27 14.03 4.47 -14.67
C PHE A 27 15.44 3.94 -14.34
N LEU A 28 15.56 2.77 -13.66
CA LEU A 28 16.87 2.16 -13.47
C LEU A 28 17.43 1.77 -14.85
N PRO A 29 18.58 2.37 -15.25
CA PRO A 29 19.29 1.88 -16.41
C PRO A 29 19.69 0.44 -16.12
N THR A 30 19.48 -0.42 -17.11
CA THR A 30 19.91 -1.81 -17.11
C THR A 30 21.32 -1.91 -16.52
N ILE A 31 21.43 -2.58 -15.38
CA ILE A 31 22.71 -3.09 -14.90
C ILE A 31 23.20 -4.01 -16.00
N ASP A 32 24.28 -3.63 -16.63
CA ASP A 32 25.00 -4.39 -17.63
C ASP A 32 25.34 -5.77 -17.02
N SER A 33 24.52 -6.76 -17.31
CA SER A 33 24.70 -8.13 -16.79
C SER A 33 25.77 -8.91 -17.57
N SER A 34 26.56 -8.23 -18.39
CA SER A 34 27.67 -8.84 -19.10
C SER A 34 28.91 -9.13 -18.25
N ALA A 35 28.94 -8.65 -16.97
CA ALA A 35 30.10 -8.83 -16.09
C ALA A 35 29.96 -9.98 -15.07
N ALA A 36 28.84 -10.70 -15.00
CA ALA A 36 28.57 -11.67 -13.93
C ALA A 36 28.75 -13.14 -14.32
N PHE A 37 29.10 -13.48 -15.55
CA PHE A 37 29.31 -14.87 -16.00
C PHE A 37 30.72 -15.18 -16.48
N ALA A 38 31.73 -14.43 -16.02
CA ALA A 38 33.14 -14.69 -16.31
C ALA A 38 33.89 -15.10 -15.05
N GLN A 39 33.43 -16.14 -14.35
CA GLN A 39 34.25 -16.83 -13.34
C GLN A 39 33.66 -18.20 -13.03
N ASP A 40 34.17 -19.16 -13.65
CA ASP A 40 34.52 -20.55 -13.37
C ASP A 40 34.25 -21.42 -14.60
N ASP A 41 35.30 -21.67 -15.34
CA ASP A 41 35.67 -23.03 -15.80
C ASP A 41 37.08 -22.98 -16.39
N ALA A 42 38.05 -23.33 -15.57
CA ALA A 42 39.37 -23.66 -15.99
C ALA A 42 39.42 -25.18 -16.27
N ALA A 43 39.94 -25.53 -17.43
CA ALA A 43 40.45 -26.83 -17.84
C ALA A 43 39.56 -27.62 -18.81
N ALA A 44 39.87 -27.47 -20.11
CA ALA A 44 40.28 -28.57 -20.99
C ALA A 44 40.56 -28.06 -22.41
N GLU A 45 41.85 -28.10 -22.76
CA GLU A 45 42.51 -28.36 -24.05
C GLU A 45 41.85 -27.92 -25.38
N ALA A 46 42.62 -27.04 -26.06
CA ALA A 46 42.51 -26.70 -27.49
C ALA A 46 42.86 -27.92 -28.39
N PRO A 47 42.57 -27.96 -29.73
CA PRO A 47 43.23 -27.06 -30.65
C PRO A 47 42.43 -26.55 -31.90
N ALA A 48 43.06 -25.54 -32.54
CA ALA A 48 43.15 -25.23 -33.96
C ALA A 48 42.07 -24.34 -34.61
N GLU A 49 42.50 -23.10 -34.84
CA GLU A 49 42.48 -22.30 -36.07
C GLU A 49 41.30 -22.41 -37.04
N ALA A 50 40.50 -21.37 -37.10
CA ALA A 50 39.99 -20.84 -38.36
C ALA A 50 39.80 -19.32 -38.22
N GLU A 51 40.64 -18.57 -38.92
CA GLU A 51 40.50 -17.15 -39.20
C GLU A 51 39.17 -16.91 -39.91
N GLY A 52 38.40 -15.97 -39.42
CA GLY A 52 37.18 -15.51 -40.03
C GLY A 52 36.89 -14.10 -39.51
N ASP A 53 37.44 -13.11 -40.20
CA ASP A 53 37.11 -11.71 -40.19
C ASP A 53 35.57 -11.52 -40.16
N GLY A 54 35.07 -10.84 -39.17
CA GLY A 54 33.66 -10.52 -39.07
C GLY A 54 33.42 -9.67 -37.85
N GLU A 55 33.90 -8.44 -37.90
CA GLU A 55 33.51 -7.34 -37.00
C GLU A 55 32.01 -7.10 -37.15
N ASN A 56 31.20 -7.93 -36.50
CA ASN A 56 29.81 -7.67 -36.25
C ASN A 56 29.70 -7.07 -34.87
N THR A 57 30.03 -5.79 -34.73
CA THR A 57 29.45 -4.93 -33.79
C THR A 57 27.93 -4.94 -34.04
N SER A 58 27.24 -5.86 -33.41
CA SER A 58 25.79 -5.74 -33.27
C SER A 58 25.53 -4.45 -32.51
N GLU A 59 25.31 -3.39 -33.27
CA GLU A 59 24.70 -2.16 -32.76
C GLU A 59 23.44 -2.59 -32.03
N VAL A 60 23.50 -2.60 -30.70
CA VAL A 60 22.32 -2.69 -29.86
C VAL A 60 21.52 -1.45 -30.22
N PRO A 61 20.37 -1.57 -30.90
CA PRO A 61 19.61 -0.38 -31.26
C PRO A 61 19.27 0.34 -29.94
N ASP A 62 19.55 1.62 -29.92
CA ASP A 62 19.18 2.55 -28.83
C ASP A 62 17.64 2.66 -28.79
N LYS A 63 16.97 1.53 -28.58
CA LYS A 63 15.52 1.47 -28.43
C LYS A 63 15.23 2.09 -27.08
N ASN A 64 14.59 3.25 -27.10
CA ASN A 64 14.03 3.86 -25.91
C ASN A 64 13.37 2.77 -25.08
N LEU A 65 13.91 2.49 -23.86
CA LEU A 65 13.42 1.42 -22.98
C LEU A 65 11.90 1.49 -22.79
N LEU A 66 11.35 2.71 -22.73
CA LEU A 66 9.90 2.93 -22.65
C LEU A 66 9.16 2.48 -23.92
N GLY A 67 9.71 2.73 -25.11
CA GLY A 67 9.11 2.28 -26.36
C GLY A 67 9.11 0.75 -26.46
N TRP A 68 10.23 0.10 -26.11
CA TRP A 68 10.33 -1.36 -26.06
C TRP A 68 9.40 -1.96 -25.00
N LEU A 69 9.27 -1.34 -23.83
CA LEU A 69 8.35 -1.74 -22.76
C LEU A 69 6.89 -1.72 -23.24
N VAL A 70 6.49 -0.62 -23.90
CA VAL A 70 5.15 -0.46 -24.46
C VAL A 70 4.86 -1.48 -25.56
N GLU A 71 5.82 -1.72 -26.45
CA GLU A 71 5.72 -2.70 -27.54
C GLU A 71 5.68 -4.14 -26.99
N SER A 72 6.42 -4.40 -25.92
CA SER A 72 6.56 -5.74 -25.33
C SER A 72 5.35 -6.17 -24.49
N LEU A 73 4.71 -5.25 -23.75
CA LEU A 73 3.63 -5.61 -22.84
C LEU A 73 2.28 -5.85 -23.54
N GLY A 74 2.07 -5.27 -24.72
CA GLY A 74 0.75 -5.20 -25.33
C GLY A 74 -0.16 -4.15 -24.64
N TRP A 75 -0.98 -3.47 -25.39
CA TRP A 75 -1.79 -2.33 -24.94
C TRP A 75 -2.72 -2.65 -23.76
N LEU A 76 -3.24 -3.87 -23.69
CA LEU A 76 -4.17 -4.31 -22.63
C LEU A 76 -3.47 -4.38 -21.27
N TYR A 77 -2.29 -4.98 -21.17
CA TYR A 77 -1.53 -5.09 -19.92
C TYR A 77 -1.04 -3.72 -19.46
N ILE A 78 -0.65 -2.84 -20.40
CA ILE A 78 -0.27 -1.45 -20.08
C ILE A 78 -1.44 -0.73 -19.42
N LEU A 79 -2.63 -0.81 -19.99
CA LEU A 79 -3.83 -0.17 -19.45
C LEU A 79 -4.16 -0.71 -18.05
N VAL A 80 -4.08 -2.02 -17.83
CA VAL A 80 -4.33 -2.66 -16.53
C VAL A 80 -3.30 -2.20 -15.49
N PHE A 81 -2.00 -2.27 -15.78
CA PHE A 81 -0.98 -1.88 -14.83
C PHE A 81 -0.97 -0.36 -14.56
N LEU A 82 -1.25 0.46 -15.58
CA LEU A 82 -1.39 1.90 -15.40
C LEU A 82 -2.58 2.24 -14.50
N SER A 83 -3.74 1.59 -14.71
CA SER A 83 -4.92 1.80 -13.86
C SER A 83 -4.66 1.35 -12.42
N LEU A 84 -4.02 0.19 -12.21
CA LEU A 84 -3.64 -0.30 -10.87
C LEU A 84 -2.68 0.66 -10.17
N SER A 85 -1.68 1.18 -10.89
CA SER A 85 -0.74 2.16 -10.35
C SER A 85 -1.44 3.45 -9.95
N PHE A 86 -2.36 3.95 -10.77
CA PHE A 86 -3.11 5.16 -10.48
C PHE A 86 -4.04 4.97 -9.26
N ILE A 87 -4.77 3.84 -9.21
CA ILE A 87 -5.65 3.49 -8.07
C ILE A 87 -4.82 3.34 -6.79
N LEU A 88 -3.64 2.69 -6.85
CA LEU A 88 -2.73 2.55 -5.73
C LEU A 88 -2.35 3.90 -5.13
N VAL A 89 -1.92 4.85 -5.98
CA VAL A 89 -1.52 6.20 -5.54
C VAL A 89 -2.71 6.95 -4.92
N ALA A 90 -3.88 6.90 -5.58
CA ALA A 90 -5.08 7.55 -5.08
C ALA A 90 -5.51 6.99 -3.70
N LEU A 91 -5.55 5.67 -3.55
CA LEU A 91 -5.88 5.01 -2.28
C LEU A 91 -4.84 5.31 -1.20
N PHE A 92 -3.55 5.33 -1.55
CA PHE A 92 -2.49 5.65 -0.62
C PHE A 92 -2.63 7.06 -0.06
N ILE A 93 -2.84 8.07 -0.93
CA ILE A 93 -3.07 9.46 -0.51
C ILE A 93 -4.32 9.57 0.36
N MET A 94 -5.44 8.97 -0.06
CA MET A 94 -6.69 8.98 0.69
C MET A 94 -6.54 8.37 2.10
N ASN A 95 -5.88 7.22 2.20
CA ASN A 95 -5.67 6.55 3.49
C ASN A 95 -4.69 7.31 4.40
N ILE A 96 -3.65 7.96 3.85
CA ILE A 96 -2.76 8.83 4.64
C ILE A 96 -3.54 10.01 5.24
N LEU A 97 -4.43 10.63 4.47
CA LEU A 97 -5.24 11.75 4.93
C LEU A 97 -6.22 11.30 6.02
N SER A 98 -6.88 10.15 5.84
CA SER A 98 -7.82 9.59 6.80
C SER A 98 -7.15 9.09 8.09
N ALA A 99 -5.91 8.60 8.03
CA ALA A 99 -5.13 8.13 9.19
C ALA A 99 -4.34 9.25 9.88
N ARG A 100 -4.82 10.50 9.82
CA ARG A 100 -4.25 11.62 10.59
C ARG A 100 -4.87 11.65 11.99
N ARG A 101 -4.04 11.95 12.99
CA ARG A 101 -4.48 12.11 14.37
C ARG A 101 -5.57 13.18 14.52
N GLU A 102 -5.46 14.26 13.75
CA GLU A 102 -6.43 15.38 13.74
C GLU A 102 -7.85 14.93 13.36
N PHE A 103 -8.01 13.89 12.55
CA PHE A 103 -9.31 13.34 12.14
C PHE A 103 -9.80 12.20 13.02
N VAL A 104 -8.91 11.48 13.70
CA VAL A 104 -9.26 10.33 14.54
C VAL A 104 -9.44 10.76 16.00
N CYS A 105 -8.51 11.53 16.54
CA CYS A 105 -8.51 12.01 17.94
C CYS A 105 -8.06 13.48 17.98
N PRO A 106 -8.96 14.45 17.69
CA PRO A 106 -8.63 15.87 17.74
C PRO A 106 -8.31 16.31 19.18
N GLU A 107 -7.13 16.91 19.40
CA GLU A 107 -6.72 17.38 20.72
C GLU A 107 -7.69 18.46 21.25
N LEU A 108 -8.13 19.37 20.37
CA LEU A 108 -9.08 20.42 20.73
C LEU A 108 -10.42 19.86 21.23
N LEU A 109 -10.91 18.78 20.61
CA LEU A 109 -12.13 18.12 21.07
C LEU A 109 -11.93 17.55 22.48
N VAL A 110 -10.83 16.86 22.73
CA VAL A 110 -10.51 16.25 24.03
C VAL A 110 -10.40 17.31 25.11
N GLU A 111 -9.65 18.40 24.88
CA GLU A 111 -9.50 19.50 25.83
C GLU A 111 -10.82 20.22 26.12
N SER A 112 -11.61 20.53 25.09
CA SER A 112 -12.91 21.20 25.28
C SER A 112 -13.91 20.28 25.97
N PHE A 113 -13.91 18.98 25.64
CA PHE A 113 -14.74 17.99 26.29
C PHE A 113 -14.40 17.85 27.79
N GLU A 114 -13.10 17.78 28.11
CA GLU A 114 -12.61 17.73 29.48
C GLU A 114 -13.01 18.98 30.27
N ALA A 115 -12.91 20.18 29.70
CA ALA A 115 -13.33 21.42 30.33
C ALA A 115 -14.84 21.43 30.66
N HIS A 116 -15.70 21.00 29.75
CA HIS A 116 -17.14 20.88 30.00
C HIS A 116 -17.46 19.84 31.09
N LEU A 117 -16.67 18.74 31.15
CA LEU A 117 -16.83 17.77 32.23
C LEU A 117 -16.47 18.37 33.61
N ASP A 118 -15.39 19.15 33.69
CA ASP A 118 -14.96 19.82 34.94
C ASP A 118 -15.99 20.85 35.42
N GLU A 119 -16.64 21.54 34.48
CA GLU A 119 -17.73 22.48 34.75
C GLU A 119 -19.10 21.80 35.00
N LYS A 120 -19.16 20.46 34.88
CA LYS A 120 -20.40 19.65 35.01
C LYS A 120 -21.46 19.98 33.94
N GLN A 121 -21.05 20.50 32.80
CA GLN A 121 -21.90 20.85 31.66
C GLN A 121 -22.05 19.61 30.72
N TYR A 122 -22.68 18.56 31.23
CA TYR A 122 -22.74 17.27 30.50
C TYR A 122 -23.53 17.35 29.19
N GLN A 123 -24.52 18.22 29.12
CA GLN A 123 -25.32 18.44 27.92
C GLN A 123 -24.48 19.10 26.81
N GLU A 124 -23.67 20.09 27.18
CA GLU A 124 -22.80 20.79 26.26
C GLU A 124 -21.66 19.86 25.77
N ALA A 125 -21.09 19.06 26.66
CA ALA A 125 -20.11 18.03 26.29
C ALA A 125 -20.71 17.02 25.31
N TYR A 126 -21.97 16.60 25.48
CA TYR A 126 -22.66 15.71 24.57
C TYR A 126 -22.89 16.34 23.19
N GLU A 127 -23.40 17.58 23.14
CA GLU A 127 -23.63 18.28 21.87
C GLU A 127 -22.30 18.55 21.13
N LEU A 128 -21.23 18.88 21.86
CA LEU A 128 -19.89 19.04 21.31
C LEU A 128 -19.41 17.72 20.64
N ALA A 129 -19.49 16.61 21.36
CA ALA A 129 -19.09 15.30 20.84
C ALA A 129 -19.95 14.85 19.66
N LYS A 130 -21.25 15.13 19.69
CA LYS A 130 -22.20 14.76 18.63
C LYS A 130 -22.01 15.58 17.35
N THR A 131 -21.56 16.83 17.47
CA THR A 131 -21.32 17.72 16.32
C THR A 131 -20.00 17.40 15.64
N ASP A 132 -19.07 16.78 16.37
CA ASP A 132 -17.77 16.40 15.85
C ASP A 132 -17.87 15.01 15.16
N GLU A 133 -17.59 14.97 13.85
CA GLU A 133 -17.65 13.75 13.04
C GLU A 133 -16.39 12.87 13.18
N SER A 134 -15.49 13.20 14.12
CA SER A 134 -14.29 12.40 14.37
C SER A 134 -14.62 11.06 15.03
N PHE A 135 -13.70 10.10 14.92
CA PHE A 135 -13.82 8.84 15.64
C PHE A 135 -14.03 9.07 17.15
N MET A 136 -13.20 9.94 17.75
CA MET A 136 -13.31 10.28 19.18
C MET A 136 -14.66 10.90 19.54
N GLY A 137 -15.19 11.81 18.72
CA GLY A 137 -16.51 12.41 18.90
C GLY A 137 -17.62 11.37 18.91
N ASN A 138 -17.62 10.45 17.95
CA ASN A 138 -18.62 9.38 17.87
C ASN A 138 -18.60 8.47 19.10
N VAL A 139 -17.41 8.07 19.56
CA VAL A 139 -17.25 7.22 20.76
C VAL A 139 -17.72 7.92 22.02
N LEU A 140 -17.33 9.18 22.22
CA LEU A 140 -17.75 9.97 23.40
C LEU A 140 -19.26 10.26 23.41
N ALA A 141 -19.83 10.58 22.25
CA ALA A 141 -21.29 10.79 22.11
C ALA A 141 -22.07 9.51 22.45
N ALA A 142 -21.60 8.34 21.99
CA ALA A 142 -22.21 7.06 22.33
C ALA A 142 -22.16 6.78 23.84
N GLY A 143 -21.02 7.00 24.47
CA GLY A 143 -20.84 6.85 25.91
C GLY A 143 -21.79 7.74 26.72
N LEU A 144 -21.80 9.05 26.43
CA LEU A 144 -22.68 9.99 27.14
C LEU A 144 -24.17 9.69 26.92
N SER A 145 -24.58 9.25 25.73
CA SER A 145 -25.97 8.91 25.45
C SER A 145 -26.52 7.78 26.32
N LYS A 146 -25.68 6.85 26.77
CA LYS A 146 -26.04 5.70 27.60
C LYS A 146 -25.70 5.86 29.08
N LEU A 147 -24.99 6.92 29.42
CA LEU A 147 -24.56 7.20 30.79
C LEU A 147 -25.74 7.36 31.77
N SER A 148 -26.91 7.85 31.26
CA SER A 148 -28.14 7.96 32.06
C SER A 148 -28.65 6.62 32.59
N ASN A 149 -28.31 5.50 31.93
CA ASN A 149 -28.72 4.15 32.32
C ASN A 149 -27.76 3.58 33.36
N SER A 150 -26.49 3.48 33.00
CA SER A 150 -25.39 3.14 33.91
C SER A 150 -24.03 3.38 33.23
N TYR A 151 -22.97 3.48 34.03
CA TYR A 151 -21.58 3.56 33.53
C TYR A 151 -21.19 2.33 32.70
N GLU A 152 -21.64 1.14 33.10
CA GLU A 152 -21.37 -0.09 32.36
C GLU A 152 -21.98 -0.08 30.97
N HIS A 153 -23.23 0.38 30.83
CA HIS A 153 -23.88 0.54 29.52
C HIS A 153 -23.18 1.61 28.64
N ALA A 154 -22.67 2.66 29.24
CA ALA A 154 -21.90 3.69 28.53
C ALA A 154 -20.60 3.10 27.97
N ASN A 155 -19.90 2.29 28.77
CA ASN A 155 -18.64 1.65 28.37
C ASN A 155 -18.86 0.62 27.24
N VAL A 156 -19.93 -0.17 27.31
CA VAL A 156 -20.31 -1.09 26.25
C VAL A 156 -20.62 -0.33 24.95
N ALA A 157 -21.40 0.76 25.02
CA ALA A 157 -21.74 1.55 23.84
C ALA A 157 -20.52 2.22 23.20
N MET A 158 -19.56 2.70 24.00
CA MET A 158 -18.29 3.23 23.50
C MET A 158 -17.48 2.13 22.78
N GLY A 159 -17.44 0.93 23.34
CA GLY A 159 -16.76 -0.21 22.72
C GLY A 159 -17.40 -0.58 21.38
N GLU A 160 -18.72 -0.67 21.31
CA GLU A 160 -19.46 -1.00 20.08
C GLU A 160 -19.19 0.01 18.96
N VAL A 161 -19.30 1.32 19.27
CA VAL A 161 -19.05 2.37 18.29
C VAL A 161 -17.57 2.46 17.93
N GLY A 162 -16.67 2.25 18.90
CA GLY A 162 -15.23 2.18 18.67
C GLY A 162 -14.85 1.06 17.72
N GLU A 163 -15.46 -0.12 17.86
CA GLU A 163 -15.25 -1.24 16.95
C GLU A 163 -15.81 -0.94 15.53
N GLU A 164 -17.01 -0.34 15.45
CA GLU A 164 -17.60 0.06 14.17
C GLU A 164 -16.71 1.05 13.41
N GLU A 165 -16.23 2.10 14.07
CA GLU A 165 -15.34 3.11 13.46
C GLU A 165 -13.98 2.51 13.08
N SER A 166 -13.44 1.61 13.91
CA SER A 166 -12.22 0.86 13.61
C SER A 166 -12.38 0.01 12.34
N MET A 167 -13.50 -0.72 12.22
CA MET A 167 -13.81 -1.49 11.03
C MET A 167 -13.92 -0.63 9.77
N LYS A 168 -14.51 0.57 9.87
CA LYS A 168 -14.57 1.51 8.73
C LYS A 168 -13.18 1.92 8.24
N LEU A 169 -12.26 2.19 9.15
CA LEU A 169 -10.87 2.52 8.83
C LEU A 169 -10.12 1.32 8.23
N GLU A 170 -10.28 0.14 8.81
CA GLU A 170 -9.63 -1.09 8.32
C GLU A 170 -10.16 -1.49 6.94
N HIS A 171 -11.46 -1.33 6.68
CA HIS A 171 -12.05 -1.62 5.39
C HIS A 171 -11.46 -0.74 4.28
N ARG A 172 -11.23 0.54 4.53
CA ARG A 172 -10.56 1.44 3.57
C ARG A 172 -9.11 0.99 3.29
N LEU A 173 -8.41 0.50 4.29
CA LEU A 173 -7.05 -0.01 4.13
C LEU A 173 -7.01 -1.33 3.36
N SER A 174 -8.03 -2.18 3.47
CA SER A 174 -8.07 -3.49 2.85
C SER A 174 -7.94 -3.43 1.32
N TYR A 175 -8.44 -2.37 0.68
CA TYR A 175 -8.27 -2.15 -0.76
C TYR A 175 -6.79 -2.00 -1.17
N LEU A 176 -5.97 -1.40 -0.31
CA LEU A 176 -4.53 -1.26 -0.55
C LEU A 176 -3.84 -2.63 -0.51
N GLY A 177 -4.21 -3.47 0.47
CA GLY A 177 -3.76 -4.85 0.59
C GLY A 177 -4.21 -5.71 -0.60
N LEU A 178 -5.43 -5.49 -1.09
CA LEU A 178 -5.97 -6.18 -2.25
C LEU A 178 -5.15 -5.92 -3.52
N ILE A 179 -4.75 -4.67 -3.78
CA ILE A 179 -3.86 -4.34 -4.90
C ILE A 179 -2.53 -5.06 -4.75
N GLY A 180 -1.97 -5.09 -3.54
CA GLY A 180 -0.72 -5.80 -3.26
C GLY A 180 -0.77 -7.29 -3.56
N THR A 181 -1.91 -7.94 -3.37
CA THR A 181 -2.10 -9.38 -3.65
C THR A 181 -2.48 -9.67 -5.09
N ILE A 182 -3.30 -8.83 -5.73
CA ILE A 182 -3.78 -9.05 -7.10
C ILE A 182 -2.70 -8.71 -8.13
N SER A 183 -1.87 -7.68 -7.90
CA SER A 183 -0.87 -7.23 -8.88
C SER A 183 0.11 -8.33 -9.31
N PRO A 184 0.69 -9.16 -8.40
CA PRO A 184 1.54 -10.28 -8.80
C PRO A 184 0.78 -11.37 -9.55
N MET A 185 -0.49 -11.60 -9.21
CA MET A 185 -1.33 -12.60 -9.89
C MET A 185 -1.61 -12.20 -11.34
N ILE A 186 -1.86 -10.90 -11.59
CA ILE A 186 -2.01 -10.37 -12.95
C ILE A 186 -0.69 -10.48 -13.71
N GLY A 187 0.46 -10.23 -13.07
CA GLY A 187 1.77 -10.44 -13.65
C GLY A 187 2.00 -11.89 -14.04
N LEU A 188 1.71 -12.83 -13.14
CA LEU A 188 1.81 -14.27 -13.40
C LEU A 188 0.88 -14.70 -14.54
N PHE A 189 -0.35 -14.21 -14.57
CA PHE A 189 -1.27 -14.45 -15.66
C PHE A 189 -0.68 -13.99 -17.00
N GLY A 190 0.00 -12.84 -17.01
CA GLY A 190 0.70 -12.32 -18.18
C GLY A 190 1.82 -13.26 -18.66
N THR A 191 2.60 -13.86 -17.74
CA THR A 191 3.66 -14.82 -18.15
C THR A 191 3.07 -16.08 -18.75
N VAL A 192 2.04 -16.64 -18.14
CA VAL A 192 1.39 -17.85 -18.66
C VAL A 192 0.80 -17.59 -20.05
N HIS A 193 0.09 -16.45 -20.20
CA HIS A 193 -0.49 -16.05 -21.49
C HIS A 193 0.59 -15.84 -22.57
N GLY A 194 1.68 -15.15 -22.22
CA GLY A 194 2.78 -14.91 -23.15
C GLY A 194 3.48 -16.21 -23.60
N MET A 195 3.74 -17.13 -22.65
CA MET A 195 4.31 -18.44 -22.97
C MET A 195 3.39 -19.27 -23.87
N ILE A 196 2.08 -19.31 -23.59
CA ILE A 196 1.10 -19.99 -24.44
C ILE A 196 1.17 -19.47 -25.87
N ASN A 197 1.19 -18.15 -26.05
CA ASN A 197 1.27 -17.54 -27.38
C ASN A 197 2.57 -17.89 -28.09
N SER A 198 3.72 -17.89 -27.39
CA SER A 198 5.02 -18.28 -27.97
C SER A 198 5.02 -19.74 -28.44
N PHE A 199 4.50 -20.66 -27.64
CA PHE A 199 4.40 -22.07 -28.04
C PHE A 199 3.37 -22.32 -29.15
N PHE A 200 2.26 -21.55 -29.14
CA PHE A 200 1.27 -21.64 -30.20
C PHE A 200 1.83 -21.20 -31.56
N SER A 201 2.65 -20.14 -31.59
CA SER A 201 3.32 -19.68 -32.80
C SER A 201 4.24 -20.78 -33.38
N ILE A 202 4.99 -21.51 -32.54
CA ILE A 202 5.82 -22.64 -32.95
C ILE A 202 4.97 -23.77 -33.55
N ALA A 203 3.89 -24.13 -32.87
CA ALA A 203 3.02 -25.23 -33.31
C ALA A 203 2.34 -24.95 -34.64
N THR A 204 2.12 -23.70 -35.01
CA THR A 204 1.42 -23.29 -36.24
C THR A 204 2.36 -22.94 -37.38
N ALA A 205 3.64 -22.63 -37.10
CA ALA A 205 4.60 -22.17 -38.12
C ALA A 205 5.02 -23.26 -39.10
N GLY A 206 4.86 -24.57 -38.80
CA GLY A 206 5.17 -25.69 -39.69
C GLY A 206 6.65 -25.81 -40.10
N ALA A 207 7.54 -24.98 -39.57
CA ALA A 207 8.97 -24.92 -39.81
C ALA A 207 9.75 -25.05 -38.51
N THR A 208 11.08 -25.18 -38.58
CA THR A 208 11.96 -25.15 -37.39
C THR A 208 11.79 -23.79 -36.68
N PRO A 209 11.42 -23.78 -35.38
CA PRO A 209 11.20 -22.55 -34.65
C PRO A 209 12.47 -21.70 -34.60
N ASP A 210 12.33 -20.39 -34.77
CA ASP A 210 13.43 -19.47 -34.53
C ASP A 210 13.60 -19.32 -33.00
N ALA A 211 14.77 -19.74 -32.50
CA ALA A 211 15.08 -19.62 -31.07
C ALA A 211 15.06 -18.17 -30.57
N ALA A 212 15.36 -17.21 -31.45
CA ALA A 212 15.34 -15.79 -31.10
C ALA A 212 13.89 -15.29 -30.88
N GLU A 213 12.93 -15.68 -31.70
CA GLU A 213 11.52 -15.33 -31.55
C GLU A 213 10.92 -15.93 -30.25
N LEU A 214 11.30 -17.19 -29.94
CA LEU A 214 10.89 -17.84 -28.69
C LEU A 214 11.45 -17.10 -27.47
N ALA A 215 12.74 -16.76 -27.50
CA ALA A 215 13.40 -16.03 -26.43
C ALA A 215 12.78 -14.63 -26.20
N ASP A 216 12.44 -13.92 -27.27
CA ASP A 216 11.75 -12.61 -27.18
C ASP A 216 10.36 -12.74 -26.55
N GLY A 217 9.58 -13.75 -26.97
CA GLY A 217 8.25 -13.99 -26.39
C GLY A 217 8.29 -14.34 -24.89
N ILE A 218 9.26 -15.16 -24.46
CA ILE A 218 9.46 -15.49 -23.04
C ILE A 218 9.93 -14.26 -22.27
N SER A 219 10.87 -13.47 -22.82
CA SER A 219 11.35 -12.23 -22.19
C SER A 219 10.22 -11.24 -21.94
N LYS A 220 9.38 -11.01 -22.94
CA LYS A 220 8.18 -10.15 -22.83
C LYS A 220 7.20 -10.68 -21.78
N ALA A 221 7.00 -11.99 -21.71
CA ALA A 221 6.16 -12.60 -20.69
C ALA A 221 6.71 -12.35 -19.26
N LEU A 222 7.99 -12.57 -19.01
CA LEU A 222 8.61 -12.34 -17.70
C LEU A 222 8.52 -10.87 -17.24
N LEU A 223 8.55 -9.94 -18.19
CA LEU A 223 8.41 -8.52 -17.90
C LEU A 223 7.07 -8.17 -17.24
N THR A 224 6.00 -8.86 -17.60
CA THR A 224 4.68 -8.62 -16.97
C THR A 224 4.69 -8.95 -15.47
N THR A 225 5.38 -10.03 -15.07
CA THR A 225 5.53 -10.37 -13.64
C THR A 225 6.41 -9.39 -12.91
N LEU A 226 7.48 -8.90 -13.52
CA LEU A 226 8.35 -7.90 -12.94
C LEU A 226 7.56 -6.63 -12.60
N ILE A 227 6.72 -6.15 -13.51
CA ILE A 227 5.89 -4.96 -13.30
C ILE A 227 4.82 -5.23 -12.23
N GLY A 228 4.19 -6.40 -12.25
CA GLY A 228 3.23 -6.81 -11.21
C GLY A 228 3.84 -6.77 -9.81
N LEU A 229 5.06 -7.28 -9.64
CA LEU A 229 5.81 -7.24 -8.38
C LEU A 229 6.24 -5.82 -8.02
N ALA A 230 6.66 -5.00 -8.98
CA ALA A 230 7.02 -3.60 -8.74
C ALA A 230 5.86 -2.76 -8.19
N ILE A 231 4.63 -3.09 -8.55
CA ILE A 231 3.42 -2.45 -7.98
C ILE A 231 3.07 -3.05 -6.61
N ALA A 232 3.20 -4.38 -6.46
CA ALA A 232 2.78 -5.10 -5.27
C ALA A 232 3.63 -4.76 -4.03
N ILE A 233 4.95 -4.71 -4.18
CA ILE A 233 5.87 -4.48 -3.07
C ILE A 233 5.54 -3.17 -2.33
N PRO A 234 5.44 -2.03 -3.03
CA PRO A 234 5.06 -0.79 -2.41
C PRO A 234 3.62 -0.80 -1.84
N ALA A 235 2.67 -1.45 -2.50
CA ALA A 235 1.30 -1.55 -2.01
C ALA A 235 1.23 -2.27 -0.65
N ILE A 236 1.92 -3.41 -0.52
CA ILE A 236 1.98 -4.19 0.73
C ILE A 236 2.71 -3.42 1.82
N ALA A 237 3.82 -2.75 1.49
CA ALA A 237 4.55 -1.93 2.45
C ALA A 237 3.68 -0.78 2.99
N ALA A 238 3.01 -0.05 2.09
CA ALA A 238 2.09 1.02 2.45
C ALA A 238 0.92 0.53 3.31
N TYR A 239 0.31 -0.59 2.94
CA TYR A 239 -0.75 -1.23 3.71
C TYR A 239 -0.33 -1.53 5.14
N ASN A 240 0.81 -2.19 5.35
CA ASN A 240 1.28 -2.56 6.68
C ASN A 240 1.65 -1.34 7.55
N ILE A 241 2.28 -0.32 6.95
CA ILE A 241 2.63 0.91 7.67
C ILE A 241 1.37 1.65 8.14
N LEU A 242 0.39 1.81 7.24
CA LEU A 242 -0.85 2.51 7.56
C LEU A 242 -1.72 1.72 8.53
N ARG A 243 -1.79 0.40 8.40
CA ARG A 243 -2.50 -0.47 9.33
C ARG A 243 -1.97 -0.33 10.76
N ASN A 244 -0.67 -0.42 10.93
CA ASN A 244 -0.04 -0.24 12.25
C ASN A 244 -0.31 1.16 12.83
N ARG A 245 -0.39 2.18 11.98
CA ARG A 245 -0.72 3.53 12.41
C ARG A 245 -2.17 3.65 12.87
N VAL A 246 -3.11 3.12 12.09
CA VAL A 246 -4.54 3.11 12.43
C VAL A 246 -4.77 2.38 13.75
N GLN A 247 -4.18 1.20 13.93
CA GLN A 247 -4.32 0.45 15.19
C GLN A 247 -3.81 1.21 16.41
N ARG A 248 -2.72 1.98 16.27
CA ARG A 248 -2.25 2.86 17.36
C ARG A 248 -3.22 3.98 17.66
N LEU A 249 -3.80 4.61 16.64
CA LEU A 249 -4.78 5.67 16.83
C LEU A 249 -6.07 5.15 17.47
N VAL A 250 -6.54 3.97 17.07
CA VAL A 250 -7.70 3.30 17.70
C VAL A 250 -7.43 3.02 19.18
N LEU A 251 -6.26 2.50 19.52
CA LEU A 251 -5.86 2.28 20.91
C LEU A 251 -5.80 3.60 21.70
N GLU A 252 -5.26 4.67 21.11
CA GLU A 252 -5.20 6.00 21.73
C GLU A 252 -6.61 6.53 22.03
N VAL A 253 -7.55 6.41 21.10
CA VAL A 253 -8.95 6.77 21.30
C VAL A 253 -9.57 5.96 22.45
N GLY A 254 -9.37 4.63 22.46
CA GLY A 254 -9.89 3.76 23.52
C GLY A 254 -9.42 4.19 24.91
N ILE A 255 -8.11 4.38 25.10
CA ILE A 255 -7.52 4.81 26.38
C ILE A 255 -8.02 6.20 26.76
N THR A 256 -8.06 7.16 25.83
CA THR A 256 -8.45 8.53 26.13
C THR A 256 -9.94 8.61 26.46
N SER A 257 -10.81 7.92 25.73
CA SER A 257 -12.24 7.89 25.99
C SER A 257 -12.57 7.23 27.32
N GLU A 258 -11.90 6.12 27.68
CA GLU A 258 -12.05 5.45 28.96
C GLU A 258 -11.61 6.37 30.11
N ASN A 259 -10.48 7.06 29.99
CA ASN A 259 -9.99 8.02 30.99
C ASN A 259 -10.97 9.17 31.23
N LEU A 260 -11.55 9.74 30.18
CA LEU A 260 -12.55 10.81 30.29
C LEU A 260 -13.83 10.32 30.95
N MET A 261 -14.28 9.12 30.60
CA MET A 261 -15.52 8.54 31.14
C MET A 261 -15.37 7.95 32.55
N SER A 262 -14.17 7.55 32.96
CA SER A 262 -13.91 7.01 34.32
C SER A 262 -14.26 8.00 35.44
N ARG A 263 -14.29 9.31 35.13
CA ARG A 263 -14.75 10.36 36.08
C ARG A 263 -16.21 10.16 36.53
N PHE A 264 -17.03 9.49 35.70
CA PHE A 264 -18.43 9.18 36.00
C PHE A 264 -18.66 7.95 36.87
N GLU A 265 -17.67 7.05 36.96
CA GLU A 265 -17.74 5.82 37.74
C GLU A 265 -18.06 6.12 39.22
N ASN A 266 -17.41 7.17 39.76
CA ASN A 266 -17.60 7.61 41.16
C ASN A 266 -18.89 8.40 41.40
N VAL A 267 -19.50 8.93 40.35
CA VAL A 267 -20.76 9.71 40.47
C VAL A 267 -21.97 8.77 40.56
N GLY A 268 -21.92 7.64 39.89
CA GLY A 268 -22.98 6.60 39.94
C GLY A 268 -23.02 5.82 41.26
N ASN A 269 -21.90 5.68 41.94
CA ASN A 269 -21.75 4.85 43.15
C ASN A 269 -22.12 5.59 44.45
N LYS A 270 -22.56 6.85 44.38
CA LYS A 270 -22.95 7.71 45.52
C LYS A 270 -24.46 7.72 45.82
N LYS A 271 -25.25 6.83 45.24
CA LYS A 271 -26.69 6.72 45.36
C LYS A 271 -27.16 5.52 46.17
N ASP A 272 -26.29 4.94 47.02
CA ASP A 272 -26.68 3.97 48.07
C ASP A 272 -26.49 4.56 49.48
#